data_4b33424553eede78a5d5b206aef01ccc
#
_entry.id   4b33424553eede78a5d5b206aef01ccc
#
_cell.length_a   1.000
_cell.length_b   1.000
_cell.length_c   1.000
_cell.angle_alpha   90.00
_cell.angle_beta   90.00
_cell.angle_gamma   90.00
#
_symmetry.space_group_name_H-M   'P 1'
#
loop_
_entity.id
_entity.type
_entity.pdbx_description
1 polymer ?
#
loop_
_entity_poly.entity_id
_entity_poly.type
_entity_poly.pdbx_seq_one_letter_code
_entity_poly.pdbx_strand_id
1 'polypeptide(L)'
;MIALGGTIGVGLFMGSSSTIKWTGPSVLLAYAICGIFIFFIMRAMGEMLYVEPSTYSFATFGHQYIHPLVGYMTAWSNWFQWVIVGMSEIIAVGEYMQYWFPDLLSLDTGHYRNGDSWRANLISVKSFGEFEFWFAMIKIVTIVLMIVAGFGIIFFGFGNGGHAIGFSNLWSHGGFFTGGFSGFFFALSLVIAAYQGVELIGITAGRQRSAEYAETRDSKHYLAYFNFLHRRHFRHCHRLSLG
;
A
#
# COMPACT_ATOMS: atom_id res chain seq x y z
N MET A 1 -9.74 2.62 -3.06
CA MET A 1 -8.88 3.79 -3.33
C MET A 1 -7.80 3.96 -2.30
N ILE A 2 -8.09 3.99 -0.98
CA ILE A 2 -7.09 4.09 0.10
C ILE A 2 -5.95 3.07 -0.08
N ALA A 3 -6.28 1.79 -0.31
CA ALA A 3 -5.27 0.75 -0.53
C ALA A 3 -4.39 1.02 -1.77
N LEU A 4 -4.97 1.50 -2.87
CA LEU A 4 -4.21 1.84 -4.09
C LEU A 4 -3.34 3.10 -3.88
N GLY A 5 -3.84 4.10 -3.15
CA GLY A 5 -3.08 5.30 -2.83
C GLY A 5 -1.83 5.01 -1.99
N GLY A 6 -1.97 4.08 -1.03
CA GLY A 6 -0.87 3.65 -0.18
C GLY A 6 0.17 2.74 -0.85
N THR A 7 -0.22 2.01 -1.93
CA THR A 7 0.71 1.13 -2.65
C THR A 7 1.59 1.88 -3.65
N ILE A 8 1.09 2.98 -4.22
CA ILE A 8 1.81 3.77 -5.22
C ILE A 8 2.56 4.89 -4.50
N GLY A 9 3.82 4.66 -4.17
CA GLY A 9 4.68 5.58 -3.44
C GLY A 9 5.96 5.94 -4.20
N VAL A 10 6.88 6.52 -3.46
CA VAL A 10 8.20 6.96 -3.93
C VAL A 10 9.03 5.81 -4.52
N GLY A 11 8.83 4.59 -4.04
CA GLY A 11 9.50 3.39 -4.53
C GLY A 11 9.27 3.15 -6.02
N LEU A 12 8.05 3.42 -6.53
CA LEU A 12 7.77 3.28 -7.94
C LEU A 12 8.36 4.45 -8.76
N PHE A 13 8.22 5.69 -8.32
CA PHE A 13 8.64 6.85 -9.11
C PHE A 13 10.16 7.10 -9.04
N MET A 14 10.73 7.22 -7.85
CA MET A 14 12.18 7.46 -7.69
C MET A 14 12.99 6.16 -7.73
N GLY A 15 12.49 5.11 -7.08
CA GLY A 15 13.16 3.83 -7.03
C GLY A 15 13.34 3.18 -8.41
N SER A 16 12.37 3.37 -9.33
CA SER A 16 12.48 2.83 -10.68
C SER A 16 13.62 3.48 -11.48
N SER A 17 13.84 4.78 -11.36
CA SER A 17 14.91 5.48 -12.07
C SER A 17 16.30 4.98 -11.61
N SER A 18 16.49 4.83 -10.31
CA SER A 18 17.71 4.27 -9.74
C SER A 18 17.91 2.81 -10.15
N THR A 19 16.84 2.01 -10.13
CA THR A 19 16.89 0.60 -10.51
C THR A 19 17.26 0.42 -11.99
N ILE A 20 16.66 1.21 -12.89
CA ILE A 20 17.00 1.21 -14.32
C ILE A 20 18.46 1.59 -14.54
N LYS A 21 18.97 2.59 -13.82
CA LYS A 21 20.37 3.03 -13.93
C LYS A 21 21.35 1.93 -13.54
N TRP A 22 21.03 1.12 -12.54
CA TRP A 22 21.92 0.05 -12.04
C TRP A 22 21.84 -1.24 -12.84
N THR A 23 20.69 -1.58 -13.39
CA THR A 23 20.46 -2.91 -13.99
C THR A 23 20.09 -2.86 -15.49
N GLY A 24 19.73 -1.69 -16.00
CA GLY A 24 19.28 -1.53 -17.39
C GLY A 24 17.98 -2.28 -17.69
N PRO A 25 17.83 -2.83 -18.91
CA PRO A 25 16.60 -3.51 -19.33
C PRO A 25 16.19 -4.72 -18.50
N SER A 26 17.12 -5.36 -17.80
CA SER A 26 16.82 -6.51 -16.93
C SER A 26 15.93 -6.15 -15.72
N VAL A 27 15.69 -4.86 -15.48
CA VAL A 27 14.67 -4.40 -14.51
C VAL A 27 13.29 -4.99 -14.80
N LEU A 28 12.93 -5.19 -16.07
CA LEU A 28 11.65 -5.80 -16.46
C LEU A 28 11.51 -7.22 -15.90
N LEU A 29 12.60 -8.00 -15.96
CA LEU A 29 12.65 -9.34 -15.39
C LEU A 29 12.58 -9.29 -13.85
N ALA A 30 13.25 -8.33 -13.22
CA ALA A 30 13.18 -8.14 -11.77
C ALA A 30 11.74 -7.85 -11.31
N TYR A 31 11.03 -6.95 -11.98
CA TYR A 31 9.62 -6.68 -11.68
C TYR A 31 8.73 -7.90 -11.92
N ALA A 32 8.94 -8.66 -13.00
CA ALA A 32 8.17 -9.86 -13.27
C ALA A 32 8.36 -10.93 -12.19
N ILE A 33 9.61 -11.20 -11.79
CA ILE A 33 9.92 -12.18 -10.74
C ILE A 33 9.33 -11.74 -9.41
N CYS A 34 9.59 -10.50 -8.97
CA CYS A 34 9.04 -9.98 -7.71
C CYS A 34 7.50 -9.99 -7.72
N GLY A 35 6.88 -9.61 -8.85
CA GLY A 35 5.43 -9.63 -9.00
C GLY A 35 4.82 -11.02 -8.82
N ILE A 36 5.45 -12.06 -9.36
CA ILE A 36 5.03 -13.46 -9.16
C ILE A 36 5.10 -13.85 -7.68
N PHE A 37 6.19 -13.54 -7.00
CA PHE A 37 6.32 -13.85 -5.56
C PHE A 37 5.30 -13.08 -4.72
N ILE A 38 5.12 -11.79 -4.98
CA ILE A 38 4.13 -10.97 -4.29
C ILE A 38 2.70 -11.49 -4.54
N PHE A 39 2.39 -11.95 -5.76
CA PHE A 39 1.09 -12.56 -6.05
C PHE A 39 0.81 -13.77 -5.15
N PHE A 40 1.79 -14.67 -4.95
CA PHE A 40 1.63 -15.82 -4.06
C PHE A 40 1.49 -15.41 -2.59
N ILE A 41 2.26 -14.41 -2.15
CA ILE A 41 2.14 -13.87 -0.79
C ILE A 41 0.75 -13.27 -0.56
N MET A 42 0.25 -12.47 -1.52
CA MET A 42 -1.07 -11.85 -1.43
C MET A 42 -2.21 -12.88 -1.47
N ARG A 43 -2.04 -13.96 -2.24
CA ARG A 43 -2.97 -15.08 -2.26
C ARG A 43 -3.03 -15.79 -0.90
N ALA A 44 -1.86 -16.12 -0.33
CA ALA A 44 -1.79 -16.74 0.99
C ALA A 44 -2.42 -15.85 2.07
N MET A 45 -2.19 -14.53 2.01
CA MET A 45 -2.82 -13.57 2.90
C MET A 45 -4.35 -13.56 2.74
N GLY A 46 -4.84 -13.61 1.50
CA GLY A 46 -6.28 -13.68 1.23
C GLY A 46 -6.93 -14.94 1.81
N GLU A 47 -6.25 -16.08 1.74
CA GLU A 47 -6.70 -17.33 2.34
C GLU A 47 -6.74 -17.25 3.88
N MET A 48 -5.72 -16.67 4.52
CA MET A 48 -5.71 -16.43 5.97
C MET A 48 -6.86 -15.52 6.41
N LEU A 49 -7.09 -14.42 5.70
CA LEU A 49 -8.19 -13.49 6.00
C LEU A 49 -9.58 -14.09 5.73
N TYR A 50 -9.68 -15.08 4.85
CA TYR A 50 -10.90 -15.81 4.63
C TYR A 50 -11.26 -16.73 5.81
N VAL A 51 -10.25 -17.40 6.38
CA VAL A 51 -10.41 -18.31 7.53
C VAL A 51 -10.68 -17.52 8.82
N GLU A 52 -9.96 -16.41 9.03
CA GLU A 52 -10.05 -15.59 10.24
C GLU A 52 -10.38 -14.12 9.88
N PRO A 53 -11.64 -13.83 9.51
CA PRO A 53 -12.03 -12.48 9.06
C PRO A 53 -11.98 -11.42 10.17
N SER A 54 -11.94 -11.81 11.43
CA SER A 54 -11.82 -10.89 12.57
C SER A 54 -10.42 -10.33 12.76
N THR A 55 -9.42 -10.90 12.08
CA THR A 55 -8.02 -10.53 12.18
C THR A 55 -7.66 -9.52 11.10
N TYR A 56 -7.06 -8.42 11.48
CA TYR A 56 -6.68 -7.30 10.61
C TYR A 56 -5.20 -6.94 10.71
N SER A 57 -4.39 -7.82 11.27
CA SER A 57 -2.95 -7.58 11.43
C SER A 57 -2.15 -8.87 11.26
N PHE A 58 -1.06 -8.79 10.47
CA PHE A 58 -0.10 -9.90 10.36
C PHE A 58 0.50 -10.31 11.71
N ALA A 59 0.68 -9.35 12.61
CA ALA A 59 1.18 -9.60 13.95
C ALA A 59 0.27 -10.54 14.73
N THR A 60 -1.05 -10.44 14.55
CA THR A 60 -2.01 -11.33 15.20
C THR A 60 -1.88 -12.76 14.69
N PHE A 61 -1.73 -12.95 13.37
CA PHE A 61 -1.48 -14.27 12.80
C PHE A 61 -0.16 -14.87 13.31
N GLY A 62 0.92 -14.09 13.33
CA GLY A 62 2.20 -14.53 13.87
C GLY A 62 2.13 -14.92 15.34
N HIS A 63 1.38 -14.15 16.14
CA HIS A 63 1.17 -14.43 17.57
C HIS A 63 0.35 -15.71 17.80
N GLN A 64 -0.71 -15.87 17.05
CA GLN A 64 -1.71 -16.93 17.27
C GLN A 64 -1.25 -18.29 16.71
N TYR A 65 -0.65 -18.30 15.51
CA TYR A 65 -0.35 -19.54 14.80
C TYR A 65 1.11 -19.98 14.86
N ILE A 66 2.04 -19.09 15.26
CA ILE A 66 3.47 -19.42 15.33
C ILE A 66 3.95 -19.29 16.77
N HIS A 67 4.14 -18.09 17.27
CA HIS A 67 4.60 -17.82 18.62
C HIS A 67 4.38 -16.33 18.98
N PRO A 68 4.10 -16.00 20.27
CA PRO A 68 3.93 -14.62 20.71
C PRO A 68 5.07 -13.67 20.33
N LEU A 69 6.33 -14.16 20.36
CA LEU A 69 7.50 -13.40 19.95
C LEU A 69 7.45 -13.02 18.47
N VAL A 70 6.98 -13.93 17.59
CA VAL A 70 6.85 -13.66 16.16
C VAL A 70 5.84 -12.56 15.90
N GLY A 71 4.70 -12.60 16.59
CA GLY A 71 3.71 -11.51 16.54
C GLY A 71 4.29 -10.17 16.98
N TYR A 72 5.03 -10.15 18.09
CA TYR A 72 5.69 -8.95 18.59
C TYR A 72 6.71 -8.39 17.57
N MET A 73 7.61 -9.23 17.05
CA MET A 73 8.60 -8.84 16.07
C MET A 73 7.95 -8.31 14.77
N THR A 74 6.89 -8.97 14.31
CA THR A 74 6.14 -8.56 13.12
C THR A 74 5.51 -7.17 13.31
N ALA A 75 4.91 -6.92 14.48
CA ALA A 75 4.32 -5.62 14.79
C ALA A 75 5.37 -4.50 14.79
N TRP A 76 6.53 -4.73 15.45
CA TRP A 76 7.62 -3.77 15.50
C TRP A 76 8.25 -3.54 14.13
N SER A 77 8.47 -4.59 13.34
CA SER A 77 9.02 -4.49 11.98
C SER A 77 8.08 -3.68 11.09
N ASN A 78 6.78 -3.91 11.18
CA ASN A 78 5.79 -3.16 10.42
C ASN A 78 5.76 -1.68 10.82
N TRP A 79 5.80 -1.36 12.11
CA TRP A 79 5.89 0.02 12.59
C TRP A 79 7.16 0.71 12.07
N PHE A 80 8.32 0.06 12.22
CA PHE A 80 9.60 0.59 11.77
C PHE A 80 9.63 0.82 10.26
N GLN A 81 9.07 -0.11 9.49
CA GLN A 81 8.91 0.00 8.04
C GLN A 81 8.15 1.29 7.67
N TRP A 82 7.02 1.57 8.30
CA TRP A 82 6.22 2.76 8.01
C TRP A 82 6.92 4.06 8.41
N VAL A 83 7.73 4.05 9.45
CA VAL A 83 8.57 5.20 9.82
C VAL A 83 9.60 5.50 8.72
N ILE A 84 10.29 4.46 8.21
CA ILE A 84 11.27 4.61 7.12
C ILE A 84 10.59 5.09 5.83
N VAL A 85 9.44 4.54 5.49
CA VAL A 85 8.66 4.98 4.32
C VAL A 85 8.29 6.46 4.45
N GLY A 86 7.79 6.89 5.59
CA GLY A 86 7.48 8.30 5.83
C GLY A 86 8.69 9.21 5.65
N MET A 87 9.85 8.82 6.15
CA MET A 87 11.10 9.57 5.92
C MET A 87 11.47 9.64 4.44
N SER A 88 11.38 8.54 3.71
CA SER A 88 11.68 8.47 2.28
C SER A 88 10.74 9.34 1.45
N GLU A 89 9.46 9.36 1.77
CA GLU A 89 8.46 10.20 1.12
C GLU A 89 8.75 11.70 1.33
N ILE A 90 9.20 12.10 2.52
CA ILE A 90 9.57 13.48 2.82
C ILE A 90 10.78 13.91 1.99
N ILE A 91 11.81 13.08 1.93
CA ILE A 91 13.02 13.34 1.15
C ILE A 91 12.68 13.49 -0.33
N ALA A 92 11.89 12.58 -0.87
CA ALA A 92 11.46 12.61 -2.26
C ALA A 92 10.73 13.88 -2.64
N VAL A 93 9.85 14.36 -1.75
CA VAL A 93 9.18 15.66 -1.99
C VAL A 93 10.17 16.79 -2.04
N GLY A 94 11.17 16.81 -1.16
CA GLY A 94 12.25 17.79 -1.21
C GLY A 94 12.96 17.81 -2.57
N GLU A 95 13.33 16.62 -3.08
CA GLU A 95 13.99 16.49 -4.39
C GLU A 95 13.08 16.93 -5.56
N TYR A 96 11.78 16.59 -5.53
CA TYR A 96 10.85 17.06 -6.55
C TYR A 96 10.64 18.58 -6.51
N MET A 97 10.60 19.17 -5.32
CA MET A 97 10.46 20.63 -5.19
C MET A 97 11.70 21.37 -5.64
N GLN A 98 12.91 20.83 -5.46
CA GLN A 98 14.15 21.40 -5.98
C GLN A 98 14.20 21.47 -7.51
N TYR A 99 13.48 20.58 -8.22
CA TYR A 99 13.37 20.67 -9.68
C TYR A 99 12.66 21.96 -10.13
N TRP A 100 11.68 22.44 -9.36
CA TRP A 100 10.89 23.64 -9.69
C TRP A 100 11.45 24.90 -9.01
N PHE A 101 12.07 24.71 -7.86
CA PHE A 101 12.63 25.78 -7.03
C PHE A 101 14.04 25.38 -6.54
N PRO A 102 15.08 25.56 -7.38
CA PRO A 102 16.46 25.11 -7.07
C PRO A 102 17.04 25.72 -5.80
N ASP A 103 16.60 26.92 -5.43
CA ASP A 103 17.11 27.68 -4.27
C ASP A 103 16.43 27.27 -2.94
N LEU A 104 15.40 26.43 -2.97
CA LEU A 104 14.74 25.96 -1.76
C LEU A 104 15.56 24.87 -1.06
N LEU A 105 15.90 25.13 0.20
CA LEU A 105 16.49 24.09 1.05
C LEU A 105 15.50 22.93 1.22
N SER A 106 15.94 21.72 0.94
CA SER A 106 15.12 20.49 1.01
C SER A 106 14.49 20.26 2.39
N LEU A 107 15.11 20.75 3.46
CA LEU A 107 14.61 20.66 4.83
C LEU A 107 13.38 21.54 5.08
N ASP A 108 13.33 22.73 4.49
CA ASP A 108 12.19 23.65 4.69
C ASP A 108 10.89 23.10 4.08
N THR A 109 10.98 22.52 2.90
CA THR A 109 9.83 21.86 2.26
C THR A 109 9.26 20.70 3.08
N GLY A 110 10.11 19.94 3.75
CA GLY A 110 9.71 18.85 4.63
C GLY A 110 8.92 19.32 5.86
N HIS A 111 9.33 20.42 6.47
CA HIS A 111 8.65 20.97 7.65
C HIS A 111 7.26 21.52 7.36
N TYR A 112 7.11 22.30 6.29
CA TYR A 112 5.80 22.85 5.88
C TYR A 112 4.80 21.75 5.53
N ARG A 113 5.23 20.74 4.78
CA ARG A 113 4.33 19.65 4.38
C ARG A 113 3.92 18.73 5.53
N ASN A 114 4.84 18.45 6.46
CA ASN A 114 4.49 17.66 7.65
C ASN A 114 3.47 18.37 8.54
N GLY A 115 3.60 19.69 8.71
CA GLY A 115 2.66 20.49 9.48
C GLY A 115 1.24 20.43 8.91
N ASP A 116 1.10 20.54 7.59
CA ASP A 116 -0.20 20.51 6.92
C ASP A 116 -0.82 19.11 6.87
N SER A 117 -0.03 18.09 6.63
CA SER A 117 -0.48 16.69 6.71
C SER A 117 -0.92 16.31 8.12
N TRP A 118 -0.22 16.79 9.13
CA TRP A 118 -0.57 16.58 10.53
C TRP A 118 -1.89 17.27 10.89
N ARG A 119 -2.06 18.52 10.48
CA ARG A 119 -3.32 19.27 10.64
C ARG A 119 -4.47 18.60 9.92
N ALA A 120 -4.28 18.13 8.67
CA ALA A 120 -5.31 17.42 7.91
C ALA A 120 -5.78 16.13 8.61
N ASN A 121 -4.85 15.37 9.21
CA ASN A 121 -5.17 14.18 10.00
C ASN A 121 -5.96 14.48 11.28
N LEU A 122 -5.78 15.67 11.88
CA LEU A 122 -6.50 16.09 13.09
C LEU A 122 -7.94 16.58 12.82
N ILE A 123 -8.25 16.99 11.58
CA ILE A 123 -9.53 17.64 11.29
C ILE A 123 -10.66 16.61 11.14
N SER A 124 -10.50 15.55 10.37
CA SER A 124 -11.55 14.54 10.18
C SER A 124 -11.05 13.34 9.37
N VAL A 125 -11.45 12.14 9.77
CA VAL A 125 -11.21 10.90 9.01
C VAL A 125 -11.86 10.93 7.63
N LYS A 126 -13.01 11.59 7.49
CA LYS A 126 -13.71 11.74 6.21
C LYS A 126 -12.92 12.61 5.24
N SER A 127 -12.42 13.76 5.70
CA SER A 127 -11.59 14.65 4.86
C SER A 127 -10.30 13.97 4.43
N PHE A 128 -9.68 13.19 5.32
CA PHE A 128 -8.51 12.38 4.98
C PHE A 128 -8.82 11.41 3.83
N GLY A 129 -9.95 10.70 3.88
CA GLY A 129 -10.35 9.77 2.82
C GLY A 129 -10.60 10.45 1.47
N GLU A 130 -11.15 11.66 1.45
CA GLU A 130 -11.35 12.45 0.22
C GLU A 130 -10.02 12.94 -0.36
N PHE A 131 -9.10 13.45 0.44
CA PHE A 131 -7.78 13.85 -0.01
C PHE A 131 -7.00 12.66 -0.57
N GLU A 132 -7.01 11.53 0.13
CA GLU A 132 -6.34 10.32 -0.32
C GLU A 132 -6.92 9.79 -1.63
N PHE A 133 -8.24 9.88 -1.83
CA PHE A 133 -8.89 9.52 -3.08
C PHE A 133 -8.34 10.36 -4.26
N TRP A 134 -8.31 11.68 -4.14
CA TRP A 134 -7.83 12.55 -5.21
C TRP A 134 -6.34 12.37 -5.49
N PHE A 135 -5.52 12.25 -4.45
CA PHE A 135 -4.09 11.96 -4.63
C PHE A 135 -3.84 10.61 -5.27
N ALA A 136 -4.60 9.58 -4.91
CA ALA A 136 -4.53 8.27 -5.56
C ALA A 136 -4.92 8.35 -7.04
N MET A 137 -5.99 9.10 -7.37
CA MET A 137 -6.41 9.30 -8.76
C MET A 137 -5.34 9.98 -9.59
N ILE A 138 -4.70 11.03 -9.08
CA ILE A 138 -3.59 11.70 -9.78
C ILE A 138 -2.46 10.72 -10.08
N LYS A 139 -2.05 9.91 -9.11
CA LYS A 139 -0.99 8.89 -9.28
C LYS A 139 -1.38 7.87 -10.36
N ILE A 140 -2.60 7.35 -10.33
CA ILE A 140 -3.08 6.36 -11.32
C ILE A 140 -3.13 6.97 -12.72
N VAL A 141 -3.69 8.16 -12.87
CA VAL A 141 -3.77 8.85 -14.17
C VAL A 141 -2.37 9.11 -14.72
N THR A 142 -1.43 9.54 -13.88
CA THR A 142 -0.04 9.76 -14.29
C THR A 142 0.60 8.49 -14.81
N ILE A 143 0.43 7.35 -14.12
CA ILE A 143 0.96 6.05 -14.57
C ILE A 143 0.36 5.63 -15.90
N VAL A 144 -0.97 5.75 -16.05
CA VAL A 144 -1.66 5.41 -17.31
C VAL A 144 -1.15 6.28 -18.46
N LEU A 145 -1.01 7.58 -18.24
CA LEU A 145 -0.47 8.50 -19.26
C LEU A 145 0.99 8.15 -19.61
N MET A 146 1.83 7.79 -18.63
CA MET A 146 3.20 7.33 -18.90
C MET A 146 3.23 6.04 -19.72
N ILE A 147 2.35 5.09 -19.44
CA ILE A 147 2.23 3.85 -20.21
C ILE A 147 1.80 4.17 -21.64
N VAL A 148 0.75 4.95 -21.83
CA VAL A 148 0.25 5.34 -23.17
C VAL A 148 1.31 6.11 -23.95
N ALA A 149 2.00 7.05 -23.31
CA ALA A 149 3.10 7.78 -23.94
C ALA A 149 4.26 6.84 -24.32
N GLY A 150 4.63 5.91 -23.43
CA GLY A 150 5.66 4.91 -23.71
C GLY A 150 5.31 4.02 -24.91
N PHE A 151 4.07 3.53 -24.99
CA PHE A 151 3.58 2.82 -26.18
C PHE A 151 3.62 3.69 -27.43
N GLY A 152 3.23 4.97 -27.32
CA GLY A 152 3.29 5.93 -28.43
C GLY A 152 4.71 6.11 -28.96
N ILE A 153 5.71 6.19 -28.09
CA ILE A 153 7.12 6.32 -28.48
C ILE A 153 7.63 5.01 -29.11
N ILE A 154 7.32 3.86 -28.53
CA ILE A 154 7.81 2.56 -28.99
C ILE A 154 7.25 2.20 -30.37
N PHE A 155 5.94 2.35 -30.59
CA PHE A 155 5.26 1.87 -31.79
C PHE A 155 5.05 2.93 -32.85
N PHE A 156 4.83 4.19 -32.45
CA PHE A 156 4.48 5.27 -33.39
C PHE A 156 5.58 6.33 -33.51
N GLY A 157 6.64 6.26 -32.69
CA GLY A 157 7.74 7.22 -32.72
C GLY A 157 7.33 8.64 -32.33
N PHE A 158 6.34 8.79 -31.42
CA PHE A 158 5.94 10.09 -30.91
C PHE A 158 7.12 10.75 -30.19
N GLY A 159 7.40 12.02 -30.54
CA GLY A 159 8.57 12.74 -30.01
C GLY A 159 9.91 12.37 -30.65
N ASN A 160 9.97 11.39 -31.58
CA ASN A 160 11.18 10.95 -32.25
C ASN A 160 11.08 11.12 -33.78
N GLY A 161 10.47 12.19 -34.25
CA GLY A 161 10.34 12.49 -35.67
C GLY A 161 9.55 11.45 -36.48
N GLY A 162 8.66 10.67 -35.87
CA GLY A 162 7.86 9.63 -36.49
C GLY A 162 8.59 8.28 -36.68
N HIS A 163 9.83 8.16 -36.18
CA HIS A 163 10.59 6.92 -36.24
C HIS A 163 10.31 6.07 -34.97
N ALA A 164 9.63 4.93 -35.13
CA ALA A 164 9.39 3.99 -34.04
C ALA A 164 10.70 3.44 -33.50
N ILE A 165 10.90 3.54 -32.19
CA ILE A 165 12.13 3.04 -31.54
C ILE A 165 12.12 1.51 -31.45
N GLY A 166 10.92 0.92 -31.36
CA GLY A 166 10.77 -0.52 -31.15
C GLY A 166 11.40 -1.02 -29.87
N PHE A 167 11.77 -2.30 -29.85
CA PHE A 167 12.40 -2.95 -28.71
C PHE A 167 13.93 -3.04 -28.82
N SER A 168 14.54 -2.43 -29.84
CA SER A 168 15.98 -2.52 -30.10
C SER A 168 16.82 -2.01 -28.94
N ASN A 169 16.36 -1.00 -28.22
CA ASN A 169 17.04 -0.41 -27.07
C ASN A 169 17.23 -1.39 -25.90
N LEU A 170 16.49 -2.50 -25.87
CA LEU A 170 16.68 -3.53 -24.83
C LEU A 170 18.01 -4.28 -24.98
N TRP A 171 18.62 -4.24 -26.17
CA TRP A 171 19.85 -4.97 -26.46
C TRP A 171 20.98 -4.11 -27.02
N SER A 172 20.67 -2.92 -27.59
CA SER A 172 21.63 -2.10 -28.32
C SER A 172 22.66 -1.38 -27.46
N HIS A 173 22.37 -1.21 -26.14
CA HIS A 173 23.19 -0.41 -25.23
C HIS A 173 23.85 -1.30 -24.14
N GLY A 174 24.66 -2.27 -24.54
CA GLY A 174 25.39 -3.13 -23.62
C GLY A 174 24.66 -4.43 -23.21
N GLY A 175 23.59 -4.78 -23.93
CA GLY A 175 22.82 -6.01 -23.73
C GLY A 175 21.71 -5.88 -22.67
N PHE A 176 21.03 -6.99 -22.41
CA PHE A 176 19.89 -7.01 -21.49
C PHE A 176 20.30 -6.86 -20.00
N PHE A 177 21.46 -7.39 -19.61
CA PHE A 177 22.03 -7.32 -18.26
C PHE A 177 23.21 -6.35 -18.22
N THR A 178 22.98 -5.07 -18.44
CA THR A 178 24.05 -4.05 -18.46
C THR A 178 24.80 -3.92 -17.15
N GLY A 179 24.15 -4.12 -16.01
CA GLY A 179 24.77 -4.13 -14.69
C GLY A 179 25.32 -5.49 -14.24
N GLY A 180 25.30 -6.51 -15.13
CA GLY A 180 25.65 -7.88 -14.79
C GLY A 180 24.68 -8.51 -13.78
N PHE A 181 25.02 -9.71 -13.32
CA PHE A 181 24.21 -10.44 -12.34
C PHE A 181 24.16 -9.76 -10.97
N SER A 182 25.24 -9.14 -10.53
CA SER A 182 25.30 -8.41 -9.26
C SER A 182 24.35 -7.21 -9.25
N GLY A 183 24.34 -6.43 -10.33
CA GLY A 183 23.39 -5.32 -10.51
C GLY A 183 21.94 -5.79 -10.53
N PHE A 184 21.67 -6.93 -11.16
CA PHE A 184 20.34 -7.52 -11.20
C PHE A 184 19.85 -7.97 -9.81
N PHE A 185 20.70 -8.64 -9.00
CA PHE A 185 20.34 -9.02 -7.63
C PHE A 185 20.12 -7.81 -6.72
N PHE A 186 20.93 -6.77 -6.88
CA PHE A 186 20.71 -5.51 -6.17
C PHE A 186 19.38 -4.86 -6.57
N ALA A 187 19.06 -4.87 -7.88
CA ALA A 187 17.80 -4.37 -8.37
C ALA A 187 16.58 -5.13 -7.82
N LEU A 188 16.66 -6.45 -7.62
CA LEU A 188 15.59 -7.22 -6.98
C LEU A 188 15.25 -6.67 -5.59
N SER A 189 16.25 -6.30 -4.79
CA SER A 189 16.03 -5.71 -3.46
C SER A 189 15.28 -4.38 -3.53
N LEU A 190 15.61 -3.52 -4.49
CA LEU A 190 14.93 -2.25 -4.71
C LEU A 190 13.51 -2.43 -5.26
N VAL A 191 13.33 -3.39 -6.17
CA VAL A 191 12.02 -3.71 -6.75
C VAL A 191 11.06 -4.27 -5.72
N ILE A 192 11.54 -5.11 -4.79
CA ILE A 192 10.71 -5.58 -3.65
C ILE A 192 10.21 -4.39 -2.83
N ALA A 193 11.06 -3.40 -2.57
CA ALA A 193 10.66 -2.18 -1.87
C ALA A 193 9.62 -1.36 -2.65
N ALA A 194 9.66 -1.39 -4.00
CA ALA A 194 8.65 -0.73 -4.83
C ALA A 194 7.27 -1.39 -4.76
N TYR A 195 7.18 -2.67 -4.38
CA TYR A 195 5.91 -3.38 -4.11
C TYR A 195 5.39 -3.21 -2.68
N GLN A 196 6.10 -2.48 -1.83
CA GLN A 196 5.71 -2.19 -0.47
C GLN A 196 4.35 -1.48 -0.45
N GLY A 197 3.51 -1.81 0.54
CA GLY A 197 2.16 -1.26 0.67
C GLY A 197 1.06 -2.11 0.01
N VAL A 198 1.41 -3.12 -0.80
CA VAL A 198 0.41 -4.04 -1.39
C VAL A 198 -0.37 -4.77 -0.29
N GLU A 199 0.26 -5.04 0.85
CA GLU A 199 -0.35 -5.63 2.03
C GLU A 199 -1.50 -4.80 2.63
N LEU A 200 -1.53 -3.49 2.37
CA LEU A 200 -2.63 -2.61 2.83
C LEU A 200 -3.99 -3.04 2.27
N ILE A 201 -4.02 -3.66 1.09
CA ILE A 201 -5.24 -4.19 0.49
C ILE A 201 -5.87 -5.23 1.42
N GLY A 202 -5.05 -6.14 1.94
CA GLY A 202 -5.51 -7.18 2.87
C GLY A 202 -5.94 -6.63 4.22
N ILE A 203 -5.15 -5.71 4.78
CA ILE A 203 -5.46 -5.06 6.07
C ILE A 203 -6.76 -4.27 5.98
N THR A 204 -6.98 -3.52 4.90
CA THR A 204 -8.21 -2.75 4.70
C THR A 204 -9.42 -3.64 4.46
N ALA A 205 -9.28 -4.72 3.70
CA ALA A 205 -10.34 -5.69 3.49
C ALA A 205 -10.72 -6.42 4.79
N GLY A 206 -9.74 -6.79 5.61
CA GLY A 206 -9.94 -7.38 6.92
C GLY A 206 -10.69 -6.43 7.88
N ARG A 207 -10.34 -5.14 7.89
CA ARG A 207 -11.04 -4.13 8.71
C ARG A 207 -12.50 -3.96 8.32
N GLN A 208 -12.83 -3.92 7.03
CA GLN A 208 -14.21 -3.80 6.58
C GLN A 208 -15.04 -5.01 7.00
N ARG A 209 -14.53 -6.21 6.82
CA ARG A 209 -15.22 -7.44 7.26
C ARG A 209 -15.35 -7.51 8.78
N SER A 210 -14.33 -7.11 9.53
CA SER A 210 -14.39 -7.07 10.99
C SER A 210 -15.43 -6.08 11.50
N ALA A 211 -15.56 -4.92 10.87
CA ALA A 211 -16.58 -3.92 11.24
C ALA A 211 -17.98 -4.45 10.96
N GLU A 212 -18.22 -5.06 9.79
CA GLU A 212 -19.50 -5.67 9.43
C GLU A 212 -19.87 -6.85 10.36
N TYR A 213 -18.86 -7.67 10.74
CA TYR A 213 -19.04 -8.78 11.67
C TYR A 213 -19.32 -8.29 13.11
N ALA A 214 -18.65 -7.24 13.56
CA ALA A 214 -18.88 -6.62 14.86
C ALA A 214 -20.29 -6.01 14.94
N GLU A 215 -20.74 -5.29 13.91
CA GLU A 215 -22.07 -4.70 13.84
C GLU A 215 -23.17 -5.79 13.86
N THR A 216 -22.97 -6.89 13.12
CA THR A 216 -23.90 -8.04 13.11
C THR A 216 -23.89 -8.78 14.44
N ARG A 217 -22.77 -8.87 15.11
CA ARG A 217 -22.64 -9.52 16.42
C ARG A 217 -23.26 -8.67 17.53
N ASP A 218 -23.00 -7.37 17.53
CA ASP A 218 -23.58 -6.45 18.51
C ASP A 218 -25.09 -6.40 18.40
N SER A 219 -25.64 -6.32 17.19
CA SER A 219 -27.09 -6.36 17.00
C SER A 219 -27.74 -7.65 17.52
N LYS A 220 -27.09 -8.81 17.33
CA LYS A 220 -27.55 -10.10 17.87
C LYS A 220 -27.44 -10.16 19.40
N HIS A 221 -26.40 -9.61 19.99
CA HIS A 221 -26.25 -9.51 21.43
C HIS A 221 -27.26 -8.57 22.07
N TYR A 222 -27.52 -7.41 21.48
CA TYR A 222 -28.56 -6.49 21.95
C TYR A 222 -29.95 -7.13 21.87
N LEU A 223 -30.28 -7.82 20.77
CA LEU A 223 -31.55 -8.55 20.64
C LEU A 223 -31.68 -9.69 21.66
N ALA A 224 -30.60 -10.44 21.87
CA ALA A 224 -30.59 -11.52 22.87
C ALA A 224 -30.75 -10.97 24.30
N TYR A 225 -30.07 -9.86 24.62
CA TYR A 225 -30.16 -9.19 25.91
C TYR A 225 -31.53 -8.54 26.13
N PHE A 226 -32.12 -7.93 25.11
CA PHE A 226 -33.46 -7.38 25.15
C PHE A 226 -34.52 -8.48 25.37
N ASN A 227 -34.41 -9.59 24.64
CA ASN A 227 -35.27 -10.75 24.82
C ASN A 227 -35.13 -11.39 26.20
N PHE A 228 -33.91 -11.43 26.75
CA PHE A 228 -33.66 -11.94 28.09
C PHE A 228 -34.27 -11.05 29.17
N LEU A 229 -34.12 -9.73 29.08
CA LEU A 229 -34.74 -8.75 29.98
C LEU A 229 -36.27 -8.80 29.88
N HIS A 230 -36.83 -8.88 28.68
CA HIS A 230 -38.27 -8.96 28.47
C HIS A 230 -38.89 -10.21 29.08
N ARG A 231 -38.23 -11.36 28.92
CA ARG A 231 -38.66 -12.64 29.54
C ARG A 231 -38.50 -12.62 31.06
N ARG A 232 -37.57 -11.88 31.62
CA ARG A 232 -37.39 -11.74 33.07
C ARG A 232 -38.43 -10.84 33.69
N HIS A 233 -38.79 -9.74 33.01
CA HIS A 233 -39.84 -8.81 33.45
C HIS A 233 -41.22 -9.50 33.39
N PHE A 234 -41.50 -10.23 32.33
CA PHE A 234 -42.78 -10.96 32.20
C PHE A 234 -42.97 -12.00 33.28
N ARG A 235 -41.94 -12.73 33.66
CA ARG A 235 -41.99 -13.72 34.78
C ARG A 235 -42.14 -13.07 36.13
N HIS A 236 -41.64 -11.86 36.32
CA HIS A 236 -41.78 -11.12 37.60
C HIS A 236 -43.21 -10.56 37.74
N CYS A 237 -43.75 -9.99 36.70
CA CYS A 237 -45.15 -9.52 36.68
C CYS A 237 -46.14 -10.66 36.89
N HIS A 238 -45.92 -11.84 36.29
CA HIS A 238 -46.80 -13.00 36.43
C HIS A 238 -46.77 -13.61 37.84
N ARG A 239 -45.66 -13.45 38.60
CA ARG A 239 -45.58 -13.88 40.03
C ARG A 239 -46.25 -12.89 40.96
N LEU A 240 -46.38 -11.65 40.63
CA LEU A 240 -47.03 -10.61 41.45
C LEU A 240 -48.57 -10.57 41.23
N SER A 241 -49.08 -11.20 40.17
CA SER A 241 -50.52 -11.28 39.85
C SER A 241 -51.21 -12.53 40.40
N LEU A 242 -50.49 -13.44 41.03
CA LEU A 242 -50.99 -14.72 41.62
C LEU A 242 -50.77 -14.82 43.13
N GLY A 243 -50.45 -13.72 43.83
CA GLY A 243 -50.43 -13.55 45.28
C GLY A 243 -51.37 -12.42 45.63
#